data_de5020064219bbe74a531c88e95352cc
#
_entry.id   de5020064219bbe74a531c88e95352cc
#
_cell.length_a   1.000
_cell.length_b   1.000
_cell.length_c   1.000
_cell.angle_alpha   90.00
_cell.angle_beta   90.00
_cell.angle_gamma   90.00
#
_symmetry.space_group_name_H-M   'P 1'
#
loop_
_entity.id
_entity.type
_entity.pdbx_description
1 polymer ?
#
loop_
_entity_poly.entity_id
_entity_poly.type
_entity_poly.pdbx_seq_one_letter_code
_entity_poly.pdbx_strand_id
1 'polypeptide(L)'
;GDLLQKMLTKNRAYEINKGETQALYEKWMEKCKQLLKKSSNKQFKQSIYDMVDDFEKIELDTSQLKPRVGIVGEVLIKYHPFGNNYVANLLEKEGAEVILPDFMGFVKFMATHKITFNELLNVNKTSAKISKIAIKLIDVLEKDVVAALGKSNKNYLMPCDIWHLEKQVKDVLSIGNQTGEGWFLTAEMIEYIENDIPNIVCVQPFACLPNHVVGKGVIKTIREKYPDANISPVDYDPGASEANQANRIKLLMTVAKDNLKTKLN
;
A
#
# COMPACT_ATOMS: atom_id res chain seq x y z
N GLY A 1 6.09 -11.35 2.28
CA GLY A 1 6.28 -10.12 3.08
C GLY A 1 5.03 -9.26 3.04
N ASP A 2 4.55 -8.91 1.85
CA ASP A 2 3.35 -8.07 1.66
C ASP A 2 2.11 -8.65 2.38
N LEU A 3 1.89 -9.97 2.25
CA LEU A 3 0.80 -10.66 2.94
C LEU A 3 0.89 -10.50 4.47
N LEU A 4 2.07 -10.73 5.06
CA LEU A 4 2.29 -10.56 6.50
C LEU A 4 2.10 -9.12 6.96
N GLN A 5 2.62 -8.15 6.19
CA GLN A 5 2.48 -6.74 6.51
C GLN A 5 1.00 -6.30 6.49
N LYS A 6 0.26 -6.74 5.50
CA LYS A 6 -1.18 -6.47 5.35
C LYS A 6 -1.98 -7.03 6.53
N MET A 7 -1.70 -8.27 6.92
CA MET A 7 -2.37 -8.88 8.07
C MET A 7 -1.95 -8.24 9.41
N LEU A 8 -0.68 -7.84 9.54
CA LEU A 8 -0.18 -7.14 10.72
C LEU A 8 -0.95 -5.85 10.97
N THR A 9 -0.97 -4.94 9.98
CA THR A 9 -1.57 -3.61 10.17
C THR A 9 -3.08 -3.68 10.40
N LYS A 10 -3.78 -4.56 9.68
CA LYS A 10 -5.22 -4.76 9.84
C LYS A 10 -5.58 -5.32 11.21
N ASN A 11 -4.95 -6.43 11.64
CA ASN A 11 -5.30 -7.07 12.91
C ASN A 11 -4.86 -6.22 14.11
N ARG A 12 -3.65 -5.63 14.07
CA ARG A 12 -3.13 -4.79 15.15
C ARG A 12 -4.03 -3.59 15.46
N ALA A 13 -4.74 -3.08 14.47
CA ALA A 13 -5.69 -2.00 14.66
C ALA A 13 -6.83 -2.39 15.62
N TYR A 14 -7.27 -3.65 15.59
CA TYR A 14 -8.49 -4.12 16.26
C TYR A 14 -8.27 -5.26 17.25
N GLU A 15 -7.05 -5.78 17.43
CA GLU A 15 -6.78 -6.92 18.33
C GLU A 15 -7.27 -6.66 19.76
N ILE A 16 -7.97 -7.64 20.35
CA ILE A 16 -8.41 -7.58 21.75
C ILE A 16 -7.21 -7.75 22.66
N ASN A 17 -6.39 -8.76 22.41
CA ASN A 17 -5.18 -9.05 23.17
C ASN A 17 -4.00 -8.28 22.59
N LYS A 18 -3.65 -7.16 23.19
CA LYS A 18 -2.58 -6.27 22.69
C LYS A 18 -1.23 -7.00 22.58
N GLY A 19 -0.63 -6.93 21.37
CA GLY A 19 0.65 -7.54 21.04
C GLY A 19 0.55 -8.96 20.46
N GLU A 20 -0.62 -9.58 20.43
CA GLU A 20 -0.83 -10.92 19.87
C GLU A 20 -0.50 -10.93 18.37
N THR A 21 -0.97 -9.93 17.63
CA THR A 21 -0.70 -9.78 16.20
C THR A 21 0.79 -9.61 15.91
N GLN A 22 1.49 -8.80 16.71
CA GLN A 22 2.91 -8.58 16.54
C GLN A 22 3.72 -9.86 16.81
N ALA A 23 3.40 -10.59 17.87
CA ALA A 23 4.06 -11.86 18.20
C ALA A 23 3.84 -12.92 17.09
N LEU A 24 2.63 -13.00 16.53
CA LEU A 24 2.33 -13.89 15.41
C LEU A 24 3.09 -13.51 14.15
N TYR A 25 3.18 -12.20 13.85
CA TYR A 25 3.97 -11.67 12.73
C TYR A 25 5.44 -12.08 12.84
N GLU A 26 6.06 -11.88 13.99
CA GLU A 26 7.47 -12.24 14.22
C GLU A 26 7.72 -13.75 14.07
N LYS A 27 6.83 -14.57 14.62
CA LYS A 27 6.85 -16.03 14.44
C LYS A 27 6.82 -16.42 12.95
N TRP A 28 5.91 -15.82 12.18
CA TRP A 28 5.80 -16.11 10.76
C TRP A 28 6.97 -15.56 9.94
N MET A 29 7.51 -14.41 10.29
CA MET A 29 8.73 -13.87 9.66
C MET A 29 9.91 -14.84 9.81
N GLU A 30 10.09 -15.43 11.00
CA GLU A 30 11.15 -16.42 11.21
C GLU A 30 10.87 -17.71 10.43
N LYS A 31 9.64 -18.20 10.44
CA LYS A 31 9.22 -19.35 9.62
C LYS A 31 9.44 -19.12 8.13
N CYS A 32 9.14 -17.93 7.61
CA CYS A 32 9.41 -17.57 6.22
C CYS A 32 10.90 -17.62 5.87
N LYS A 33 11.79 -17.15 6.74
CA LYS A 33 13.24 -17.27 6.54
C LYS A 33 13.70 -18.73 6.42
N GLN A 34 13.10 -19.62 7.21
CA GLN A 34 13.39 -21.05 7.15
C GLN A 34 12.84 -21.69 5.86
N LEU A 35 11.62 -21.34 5.46
CA LEU A 35 11.00 -21.83 4.23
C LEU A 35 11.81 -21.44 2.98
N LEU A 36 12.33 -20.23 2.93
CA LEU A 36 13.17 -19.77 1.82
C LEU A 36 14.48 -20.57 1.70
N LYS A 37 14.97 -21.15 2.80
CA LYS A 37 16.21 -21.95 2.79
C LYS A 37 15.98 -23.40 2.36
N LYS A 38 14.84 -24.02 2.71
CA LYS A 38 14.66 -25.48 2.61
C LYS A 38 13.20 -25.88 2.39
N SER A 39 12.40 -25.20 1.59
CA SER A 39 11.05 -25.68 1.30
C SER A 39 10.84 -26.15 -0.13
N SER A 40 9.93 -27.10 -0.30
CA SER A 40 9.36 -27.43 -1.63
C SER A 40 8.30 -26.38 -2.01
N ASN A 41 8.02 -26.24 -3.31
CA ASN A 41 6.93 -25.38 -3.80
C ASN A 41 5.58 -25.68 -3.12
N LYS A 42 5.30 -26.94 -2.83
CA LYS A 42 4.07 -27.36 -2.14
C LYS A 42 4.03 -26.83 -0.70
N GLN A 43 5.13 -26.93 0.04
CA GLN A 43 5.22 -26.42 1.41
C GLN A 43 5.11 -24.90 1.44
N PHE A 44 5.75 -24.20 0.50
CA PHE A 44 5.64 -22.77 0.38
C PHE A 44 4.20 -22.31 0.13
N LYS A 45 3.51 -22.96 -0.82
CA LYS A 45 2.09 -22.66 -1.09
C LYS A 45 1.21 -22.93 0.12
N GLN A 46 1.38 -24.07 0.78
CA GLN A 46 0.61 -24.40 1.99
C GLN A 46 0.83 -23.35 3.09
N SER A 47 2.05 -22.87 3.26
CA SER A 47 2.36 -21.84 4.27
C SER A 47 1.61 -20.52 4.06
N ILE A 48 1.21 -20.18 2.84
CA ILE A 48 0.38 -18.99 2.57
C ILE A 48 -1.00 -19.14 3.19
N TYR A 49 -1.63 -20.30 3.02
CA TYR A 49 -2.94 -20.58 3.60
C TYR A 49 -2.86 -20.70 5.14
N ASP A 50 -1.88 -21.45 5.64
CA ASP A 50 -1.65 -21.59 7.09
C ASP A 50 -1.44 -20.22 7.77
N MET A 51 -0.77 -19.31 7.09
CA MET A 51 -0.51 -17.95 7.56
C MET A 51 -1.81 -17.16 7.71
N VAL A 52 -2.67 -17.18 6.68
CA VAL A 52 -3.97 -16.50 6.73
C VAL A 52 -4.85 -17.13 7.81
N ASP A 53 -4.89 -18.47 7.89
CA ASP A 53 -5.68 -19.21 8.89
C ASP A 53 -5.22 -18.89 10.33
N ASP A 54 -3.92 -18.70 10.57
CA ASP A 54 -3.41 -18.31 11.89
C ASP A 54 -3.81 -16.87 12.26
N PHE A 55 -3.71 -15.92 11.30
CA PHE A 55 -4.16 -14.56 11.55
C PHE A 55 -5.69 -14.44 11.67
N GLU A 56 -6.46 -15.35 11.06
CA GLU A 56 -7.92 -15.38 11.18
C GLU A 56 -8.37 -15.69 12.63
N LYS A 57 -7.56 -16.45 13.39
CA LYS A 57 -7.85 -16.82 14.79
C LYS A 57 -7.71 -15.66 15.78
N ILE A 58 -7.01 -14.57 15.40
CA ILE A 58 -6.88 -13.40 16.26
C ILE A 58 -8.24 -12.76 16.44
N GLU A 59 -8.70 -12.63 17.67
CA GLU A 59 -9.96 -11.98 17.98
C GLU A 59 -9.85 -10.45 17.83
N LEU A 60 -10.81 -9.86 17.13
CA LEU A 60 -10.85 -8.42 16.82
C LEU A 60 -12.09 -7.78 17.44
N ASP A 61 -11.90 -6.64 18.11
CA ASP A 61 -12.99 -5.75 18.52
C ASP A 61 -13.26 -4.73 17.40
N THR A 62 -14.29 -5.01 16.61
CA THR A 62 -14.77 -4.13 15.54
C THR A 62 -16.01 -3.33 15.94
N SER A 63 -16.35 -3.27 17.22
CA SER A 63 -17.49 -2.49 17.74
C SER A 63 -17.35 -1.00 17.46
N GLN A 64 -16.11 -0.50 17.37
CA GLN A 64 -15.79 0.85 16.95
C GLN A 64 -14.87 0.82 15.73
N LEU A 65 -15.43 1.18 14.57
CA LEU A 65 -14.64 1.28 13.35
C LEU A 65 -13.64 2.43 13.46
N LYS A 66 -12.46 2.19 12.89
CA LYS A 66 -11.39 3.20 12.80
C LYS A 66 -11.32 3.78 11.40
N PRO A 67 -10.98 5.07 11.25
CA PRO A 67 -10.73 5.63 9.93
C PRO A 67 -9.57 4.89 9.27
N ARG A 68 -9.79 4.45 8.03
CA ARG A 68 -8.79 3.78 7.21
C ARG A 68 -7.88 4.84 6.60
N VAL A 69 -6.56 4.66 6.75
CA VAL A 69 -5.54 5.61 6.24
C VAL A 69 -4.51 4.87 5.43
N GLY A 70 -4.42 5.20 4.15
CA GLY A 70 -3.41 4.69 3.23
C GLY A 70 -2.10 5.47 3.33
N ILE A 71 -0.96 4.78 3.30
CA ILE A 71 0.36 5.40 3.16
C ILE A 71 0.85 5.12 1.75
N VAL A 72 1.08 6.17 0.96
CA VAL A 72 1.68 6.11 -0.37
C VAL A 72 2.91 7.01 -0.44
N GLY A 73 3.66 6.99 -1.51
CA GLY A 73 4.78 7.92 -1.69
C GLY A 73 6.06 7.25 -2.19
N GLU A 74 7.18 7.90 -1.94
CA GLU A 74 8.50 7.43 -2.38
C GLU A 74 8.82 6.06 -1.74
N VAL A 75 9.31 5.14 -2.56
CA VAL A 75 9.41 3.72 -2.20
C VAL A 75 10.25 3.45 -0.95
N LEU A 76 11.41 4.12 -0.81
CA LEU A 76 12.24 3.94 0.37
C LEU A 76 11.56 4.52 1.61
N ILE A 77 11.11 5.77 1.53
CA ILE A 77 10.46 6.47 2.66
C ILE A 77 9.19 5.71 3.08
N LYS A 78 8.39 5.23 2.13
CA LYS A 78 7.16 4.50 2.39
C LYS A 78 7.37 3.23 3.24
N TYR A 79 8.42 2.45 2.95
CA TYR A 79 8.66 1.16 3.61
C TYR A 79 9.75 1.19 4.69
N HIS A 80 10.41 2.31 4.93
CA HIS A 80 11.50 2.42 5.89
C HIS A 80 11.04 3.18 7.16
N PRO A 81 10.69 2.49 8.27
CA PRO A 81 10.11 3.13 9.45
C PRO A 81 10.96 4.26 10.04
N PHE A 82 12.28 4.07 10.12
CA PHE A 82 13.19 5.10 10.59
C PHE A 82 13.21 6.32 9.66
N GLY A 83 13.19 6.09 8.34
CA GLY A 83 13.21 7.18 7.34
C GLY A 83 11.95 8.03 7.33
N ASN A 84 10.82 7.47 7.78
CA ASN A 84 9.52 8.16 7.84
C ASN A 84 9.06 8.46 9.27
N ASN A 85 9.97 8.50 10.24
CA ASN A 85 9.69 8.77 11.64
C ASN A 85 8.54 7.91 12.18
N TYR A 86 8.50 6.62 11.80
CA TYR A 86 7.49 5.65 12.25
C TYR A 86 6.05 6.11 11.98
N VAL A 87 5.78 6.68 10.81
CA VAL A 87 4.47 7.24 10.44
C VAL A 87 3.31 6.28 10.67
N ALA A 88 3.48 4.99 10.36
CA ALA A 88 2.45 3.98 10.60
C ALA A 88 2.09 3.87 12.09
N ASN A 89 3.10 3.85 12.96
CA ASN A 89 2.90 3.80 14.42
C ASN A 89 2.21 5.07 14.93
N LEU A 90 2.56 6.23 14.37
CA LEU A 90 1.90 7.49 14.72
C LEU A 90 0.42 7.48 14.32
N LEU A 91 0.10 7.03 13.12
CA LEU A 91 -1.28 6.89 12.63
C LEU A 91 -2.10 5.93 13.51
N GLU A 92 -1.53 4.77 13.87
CA GLU A 92 -2.18 3.81 14.76
C GLU A 92 -2.41 4.39 16.17
N LYS A 93 -1.43 5.14 16.70
CA LYS A 93 -1.57 5.85 17.98
C LYS A 93 -2.68 6.90 17.93
N GLU A 94 -2.86 7.56 16.79
CA GLU A 94 -3.97 8.49 16.55
C GLU A 94 -5.30 7.79 16.28
N GLY A 95 -5.33 6.46 16.26
CA GLY A 95 -6.54 5.64 16.14
C GLY A 95 -6.93 5.26 14.71
N ALA A 96 -5.98 5.21 13.78
CA ALA A 96 -6.23 4.75 12.40
C ALA A 96 -6.13 3.22 12.25
N GLU A 97 -6.83 2.68 11.25
CA GLU A 97 -6.48 1.45 10.58
C GLU A 97 -5.52 1.81 9.43
N VAL A 98 -4.25 1.41 9.55
CA VAL A 98 -3.21 1.77 8.57
C VAL A 98 -3.17 0.75 7.43
N ILE A 99 -3.11 1.24 6.20
CA ILE A 99 -2.97 0.43 5.00
C ILE A 99 -1.66 0.82 4.28
N LEU A 100 -0.81 -0.18 4.04
CA LEU A 100 0.39 -0.07 3.22
C LEU A 100 0.16 -0.81 1.90
N PRO A 101 0.60 -0.26 0.76
CA PRO A 101 0.50 -0.96 -0.50
C PRO A 101 1.50 -2.12 -0.57
N ASP A 102 1.23 -3.07 -1.45
CA ASP A 102 2.12 -4.20 -1.67
C ASP A 102 3.39 -3.76 -2.40
N PHE A 103 4.55 -4.16 -1.92
CA PHE A 103 5.83 -3.90 -2.61
C PHE A 103 5.88 -4.55 -4.00
N MET A 104 5.19 -5.68 -4.15
CA MET A 104 5.10 -6.37 -5.44
C MET A 104 4.38 -5.54 -6.51
N GLY A 105 3.46 -4.66 -6.13
CA GLY A 105 2.85 -3.67 -7.03
C GLY A 105 3.89 -2.77 -7.68
N PHE A 106 4.84 -2.24 -6.89
CA PHE A 106 5.95 -1.45 -7.40
C PHE A 106 6.87 -2.26 -8.34
N VAL A 107 7.13 -3.54 -8.03
CA VAL A 107 7.91 -4.43 -8.92
C VAL A 107 7.20 -4.62 -10.28
N LYS A 108 5.87 -4.82 -10.28
CA LYS A 108 5.08 -4.88 -11.52
C LYS A 108 5.14 -3.56 -12.28
N PHE A 109 5.01 -2.41 -11.59
CA PHE A 109 5.16 -1.10 -12.20
C PHE A 109 6.52 -0.94 -12.89
N MET A 110 7.62 -1.30 -12.24
CA MET A 110 8.96 -1.27 -12.84
C MET A 110 9.04 -2.11 -14.14
N ALA A 111 8.33 -3.23 -14.19
CA ALA A 111 8.25 -4.04 -15.40
C ALA A 111 7.44 -3.35 -16.51
N THR A 112 6.46 -2.50 -16.20
CA THR A 112 5.69 -1.77 -17.21
C THR A 112 6.51 -0.75 -18.00
N HIS A 113 7.64 -0.24 -17.48
CA HIS A 113 8.47 0.76 -18.16
C HIS A 113 8.83 0.35 -19.58
N LYS A 114 9.27 -0.90 -19.79
CA LYS A 114 9.66 -1.37 -21.14
C LYS A 114 8.46 -1.50 -22.06
N ILE A 115 7.29 -1.77 -21.50
CA ILE A 115 6.03 -1.89 -22.24
C ILE A 115 5.60 -0.50 -22.70
N THR A 116 5.55 0.45 -21.78
CA THR A 116 5.17 1.85 -22.06
C THR A 116 6.13 2.52 -23.05
N PHE A 117 7.44 2.34 -22.90
CA PHE A 117 8.41 2.86 -23.88
C PHE A 117 8.22 2.23 -25.27
N ASN A 118 7.89 0.96 -25.35
CA ASN A 118 7.56 0.36 -26.65
C ASN A 118 6.28 0.94 -27.24
N GLU A 119 5.25 1.14 -26.44
CA GLU A 119 3.96 1.69 -26.89
C GLU A 119 4.06 3.15 -27.32
N LEU A 120 4.80 3.98 -26.58
CA LEU A 120 4.93 5.42 -26.88
C LEU A 120 5.99 5.73 -27.94
N LEU A 121 7.10 5.00 -27.95
CA LEU A 121 8.28 5.32 -28.76
C LEU A 121 8.62 4.24 -29.80
N ASN A 122 7.85 3.15 -29.85
CA ASN A 122 8.06 2.01 -30.75
C ASN A 122 9.48 1.38 -30.68
N VAL A 123 10.07 1.36 -29.46
CA VAL A 123 11.42 0.83 -29.22
C VAL A 123 11.36 -0.48 -28.40
N ASN A 124 12.38 -1.34 -28.57
CA ASN A 124 12.61 -2.51 -27.69
C ASN A 124 11.43 -3.48 -27.56
N LYS A 125 10.79 -3.87 -28.68
CA LYS A 125 9.65 -4.83 -28.70
C LYS A 125 9.92 -6.13 -27.94
N THR A 126 11.15 -6.66 -28.03
CA THR A 126 11.53 -7.90 -27.34
C THR A 126 11.51 -7.72 -25.82
N SER A 127 12.10 -6.62 -25.30
CA SER A 127 12.09 -6.31 -23.87
C SER A 127 10.66 -6.11 -23.35
N ALA A 128 9.79 -5.44 -24.12
CA ALA A 128 8.38 -5.29 -23.77
C ALA A 128 7.65 -6.63 -23.65
N LYS A 129 7.91 -7.59 -24.58
CA LYS A 129 7.34 -8.94 -24.50
C LYS A 129 7.83 -9.69 -23.25
N ILE A 130 9.13 -9.62 -22.95
CA ILE A 130 9.70 -10.25 -21.74
C ILE A 130 9.05 -9.66 -20.48
N SER A 131 8.89 -8.34 -20.40
CA SER A 131 8.22 -7.68 -19.29
C SER A 131 6.76 -8.11 -19.12
N LYS A 132 6.00 -8.27 -20.20
CA LYS A 132 4.63 -8.82 -20.14
C LYS A 132 4.61 -10.24 -19.58
N ILE A 133 5.58 -11.07 -19.96
CA ILE A 133 5.72 -12.45 -19.42
C ILE A 133 6.09 -12.41 -17.93
N ALA A 134 7.00 -11.52 -17.54
CA ALA A 134 7.41 -11.36 -16.13
C ALA A 134 6.22 -10.95 -15.24
N ILE A 135 5.41 -9.98 -15.66
CA ILE A 135 4.20 -9.58 -14.93
C ILE A 135 3.23 -10.75 -14.78
N LYS A 136 2.97 -11.50 -15.88
CA LYS A 136 2.12 -12.70 -15.82
C LYS A 136 2.64 -13.77 -14.86
N LEU A 137 3.97 -13.93 -14.78
CA LEU A 137 4.58 -14.87 -13.84
C LEU A 137 4.34 -14.42 -12.39
N ILE A 138 4.50 -13.12 -12.10
CA ILE A 138 4.19 -12.56 -10.78
C ILE A 138 2.72 -12.78 -10.43
N ASP A 139 1.80 -12.50 -11.36
CA ASP A 139 0.36 -12.72 -11.14
C ASP A 139 0.04 -14.21 -10.85
N VAL A 140 0.74 -15.14 -11.51
CA VAL A 140 0.61 -16.59 -11.22
C VAL A 140 1.11 -16.94 -9.82
N LEU A 141 2.20 -16.32 -9.36
CA LEU A 141 2.73 -16.54 -8.02
C LEU A 141 1.82 -15.94 -6.92
N GLU A 142 1.14 -14.84 -7.23
CA GLU A 142 0.19 -14.20 -6.30
C GLU A 142 -1.16 -14.91 -6.21
N LYS A 143 -1.50 -15.83 -7.12
CA LYS A 143 -2.80 -16.53 -7.12
C LYS A 143 -3.14 -17.20 -5.78
N ASP A 144 -2.14 -17.83 -5.16
CA ASP A 144 -2.36 -18.49 -3.86
C ASP A 144 -2.61 -17.46 -2.75
N VAL A 145 -1.97 -16.29 -2.82
CA VAL A 145 -2.20 -15.17 -1.88
C VAL A 145 -3.62 -14.63 -2.05
N VAL A 146 -4.04 -14.33 -3.28
CA VAL A 146 -5.40 -13.87 -3.59
C VAL A 146 -6.45 -14.89 -3.14
N ALA A 147 -6.21 -16.18 -3.42
CA ALA A 147 -7.13 -17.26 -3.03
C ALA A 147 -7.22 -17.42 -1.50
N ALA A 148 -6.11 -17.27 -0.77
CA ALA A 148 -6.09 -17.36 0.68
C ALA A 148 -6.78 -16.14 1.32
N LEU A 149 -6.49 -14.92 0.87
CA LEU A 149 -7.15 -13.71 1.34
C LEU A 149 -8.65 -13.69 1.06
N GLY A 150 -9.06 -14.22 -0.12
CA GLY A 150 -10.48 -14.32 -0.49
C GLY A 150 -11.31 -15.26 0.39
N LYS A 151 -10.65 -16.13 1.20
CA LYS A 151 -11.31 -16.99 2.19
C LYS A 151 -11.42 -16.34 3.57
N SER A 152 -10.68 -15.26 3.80
CA SER A 152 -10.71 -14.56 5.09
C SER A 152 -11.98 -13.73 5.26
N ASN A 153 -12.50 -13.68 6.47
CA ASN A 153 -13.63 -12.83 6.86
C ASN A 153 -13.20 -11.40 7.26
N LYS A 154 -11.89 -11.11 7.27
CA LYS A 154 -11.34 -9.84 7.77
C LYS A 154 -11.23 -8.73 6.73
N ASN A 155 -11.75 -8.94 5.53
CA ASN A 155 -11.79 -7.93 4.46
C ASN A 155 -10.43 -7.26 4.18
N TYR A 156 -9.41 -8.07 3.93
CA TYR A 156 -8.10 -7.57 3.52
C TYR A 156 -8.14 -6.97 2.12
N LEU A 157 -7.39 -5.89 1.91
CA LEU A 157 -7.21 -5.33 0.56
C LEU A 157 -6.46 -6.36 -0.31
N MET A 158 -7.00 -6.64 -1.50
CA MET A 158 -6.37 -7.58 -2.43
C MET A 158 -5.09 -6.99 -3.04
N PRO A 159 -4.14 -7.84 -3.49
CA PRO A 159 -3.01 -7.40 -4.31
C PRO A 159 -3.47 -6.62 -5.54
N CYS A 160 -2.74 -5.56 -5.90
CA CYS A 160 -3.13 -4.69 -7.00
C CYS A 160 -3.04 -5.39 -8.37
N ASP A 161 -4.01 -5.10 -9.24
CA ASP A 161 -3.91 -5.37 -10.68
C ASP A 161 -3.28 -4.16 -11.38
N ILE A 162 -2.05 -4.31 -11.84
CA ILE A 162 -1.29 -3.22 -12.46
C ILE A 162 -1.97 -2.66 -13.72
N TRP A 163 -2.70 -3.49 -14.46
CA TRP A 163 -3.42 -3.06 -15.67
C TRP A 163 -4.69 -2.29 -15.34
N HIS A 164 -5.34 -2.66 -14.24
CA HIS A 164 -6.47 -1.90 -13.72
C HIS A 164 -6.01 -0.51 -13.25
N LEU A 165 -4.93 -0.44 -12.48
CA LEU A 165 -4.32 0.82 -12.04
C LEU A 165 -3.92 1.72 -13.20
N GLU A 166 -3.26 1.14 -14.24
CA GLU A 166 -2.90 1.87 -15.44
C GLU A 166 -4.12 2.49 -16.14
N LYS A 167 -5.24 1.77 -16.18
CA LYS A 167 -6.47 2.27 -16.77
C LYS A 167 -7.08 3.42 -15.96
N GLN A 168 -7.13 3.29 -14.64
CA GLN A 168 -7.73 4.30 -13.75
C GLN A 168 -6.96 5.61 -13.76
N VAL A 169 -5.63 5.56 -13.79
CA VAL A 169 -4.79 6.76 -13.71
C VAL A 169 -4.84 7.63 -14.97
N LYS A 170 -5.18 7.06 -16.12
CA LYS A 170 -5.18 7.78 -17.42
C LYS A 170 -6.08 9.00 -17.46
N ASP A 171 -7.13 9.03 -16.63
CA ASP A 171 -8.03 10.18 -16.52
C ASP A 171 -7.43 11.35 -15.70
N VAL A 172 -6.35 11.10 -14.96
CA VAL A 172 -5.72 12.08 -14.06
C VAL A 172 -4.30 12.42 -14.52
N LEU A 173 -3.55 11.40 -14.96
CA LEU A 173 -2.14 11.54 -15.30
C LEU A 173 -1.75 10.64 -16.47
N SER A 174 -0.88 11.14 -17.35
CA SER A 174 -0.32 10.33 -18.43
C SER A 174 0.59 9.22 -17.90
N ILE A 175 0.44 8.00 -18.44
CA ILE A 175 1.34 6.87 -18.16
C ILE A 175 2.77 7.11 -18.68
N GLY A 176 3.01 8.15 -19.46
CA GLY A 176 4.36 8.61 -19.83
C GLY A 176 5.19 9.13 -18.65
N ASN A 177 4.58 9.43 -17.52
CA ASN A 177 5.27 9.77 -16.27
C ASN A 177 5.86 8.51 -15.63
N GLN A 178 7.06 8.13 -16.05
CA GLN A 178 7.72 6.87 -15.69
C GLN A 178 8.88 7.04 -14.68
N THR A 179 9.28 8.27 -14.36
CA THR A 179 10.44 8.53 -13.50
C THR A 179 10.09 8.35 -12.02
N GLY A 180 10.94 7.64 -11.27
CA GLY A 180 10.69 7.29 -9.88
C GLY A 180 9.47 6.37 -9.77
N GLU A 181 8.54 6.68 -8.88
CA GLU A 181 7.26 5.99 -8.74
C GLU A 181 6.29 6.28 -9.90
N GLY A 182 6.56 7.33 -10.66
CA GLY A 182 5.83 7.70 -11.85
C GLY A 182 4.31 7.72 -11.65
N TRP A 183 3.58 7.33 -12.69
CA TRP A 183 2.11 7.27 -12.65
C TRP A 183 1.56 6.32 -11.58
N PHE A 184 2.37 5.36 -11.13
CA PHE A 184 1.95 4.34 -10.16
C PHE A 184 1.59 4.97 -8.81
N LEU A 185 2.33 5.98 -8.33
CA LEU A 185 2.01 6.69 -7.10
C LEU A 185 0.62 7.35 -7.14
N THR A 186 0.29 7.99 -8.26
CA THR A 186 -1.05 8.57 -8.46
C THR A 186 -2.11 7.47 -8.50
N ALA A 187 -1.81 6.34 -9.16
CA ALA A 187 -2.72 5.20 -9.24
C ALA A 187 -2.98 4.55 -7.88
N GLU A 188 -1.96 4.40 -7.02
CA GLU A 188 -2.12 3.94 -5.63
C GLU A 188 -3.10 4.83 -4.84
N MET A 189 -3.04 6.15 -5.02
CA MET A 189 -3.99 7.06 -4.37
C MET A 189 -5.42 6.81 -4.85
N ILE A 190 -5.62 6.68 -6.16
CA ILE A 190 -6.93 6.44 -6.76
C ILE A 190 -7.49 5.08 -6.32
N GLU A 191 -6.67 4.03 -6.37
CA GLU A 191 -7.04 2.69 -5.92
C GLU A 191 -7.54 2.70 -4.46
N TYR A 192 -6.82 3.41 -3.58
CA TYR A 192 -7.23 3.53 -2.19
C TYR A 192 -8.59 4.20 -2.05
N ILE A 193 -8.80 5.32 -2.73
CA ILE A 193 -10.07 6.05 -2.66
C ILE A 193 -11.22 5.17 -3.16
N GLU A 194 -11.04 4.46 -4.27
CA GLU A 194 -12.04 3.57 -4.84
C GLU A 194 -12.29 2.30 -3.99
N ASN A 195 -11.35 1.92 -3.11
CA ASN A 195 -11.50 0.87 -2.10
C ASN A 195 -11.94 1.41 -0.72
N ASP A 196 -12.58 2.57 -0.69
CA ASP A 196 -13.10 3.19 0.54
C ASP A 196 -12.02 3.54 1.56
N ILE A 197 -10.84 3.97 1.07
CA ILE A 197 -9.70 4.47 1.85
C ILE A 197 -9.39 5.91 1.39
N PRO A 198 -10.27 6.89 1.67
CA PRO A 198 -10.10 8.25 1.15
C PRO A 198 -9.03 9.06 1.89
N ASN A 199 -8.57 8.60 3.07
CA ASN A 199 -7.56 9.30 3.84
C ASN A 199 -6.18 8.78 3.47
N ILE A 200 -5.29 9.65 3.00
CA ILE A 200 -4.01 9.24 2.42
C ILE A 200 -2.88 10.15 2.94
N VAL A 201 -1.83 9.54 3.48
CA VAL A 201 -0.55 10.20 3.74
C VAL A 201 0.39 9.90 2.59
N CYS A 202 0.79 10.93 1.84
CA CYS A 202 1.78 10.81 0.77
C CYS A 202 3.16 11.19 1.33
N VAL A 203 3.99 10.20 1.62
CA VAL A 203 5.32 10.37 2.22
C VAL A 203 6.38 10.54 1.13
N GLN A 204 7.26 11.52 1.30
CA GLN A 204 8.28 11.81 0.30
C GLN A 204 9.52 12.47 0.91
N PRO A 205 10.73 12.30 0.31
CA PRO A 205 11.86 13.12 0.66
C PRO A 205 11.63 14.57 0.20
N PHE A 206 12.21 15.53 0.90
CA PHE A 206 12.18 16.92 0.45
C PHE A 206 12.79 17.06 -0.97
N ALA A 207 12.13 17.83 -1.82
CA ALA A 207 12.55 18.09 -3.22
C ALA A 207 12.66 16.84 -4.11
N CYS A 208 12.03 15.71 -3.75
CA CYS A 208 11.91 14.58 -4.68
C CYS A 208 11.03 14.97 -5.86
N LEU A 209 11.65 15.26 -7.02
CA LEU A 209 10.95 15.80 -8.20
C LEU A 209 9.79 14.90 -8.66
N PRO A 210 9.97 13.56 -8.86
CA PRO A 210 8.87 12.71 -9.27
C PRO A 210 7.68 12.80 -8.32
N ASN A 211 7.92 12.70 -7.01
CA ASN A 211 6.85 12.74 -6.02
C ASN A 211 6.14 14.11 -5.95
N HIS A 212 6.86 15.20 -6.21
CA HIS A 212 6.24 16.53 -6.32
C HIS A 212 5.31 16.63 -7.53
N VAL A 213 5.66 16.02 -8.66
CA VAL A 213 4.85 16.03 -9.88
C VAL A 213 3.66 15.08 -9.76
N VAL A 214 3.93 13.78 -9.54
CA VAL A 214 2.89 12.72 -9.61
C VAL A 214 2.22 12.41 -8.26
N GLY A 215 2.75 12.92 -7.16
CA GLY A 215 2.15 12.82 -5.83
C GLY A 215 1.45 14.12 -5.47
N LYS A 216 2.21 15.15 -5.10
CA LYS A 216 1.70 16.43 -4.61
C LYS A 216 0.98 17.25 -5.69
N GLY A 217 1.51 17.26 -6.93
CA GLY A 217 0.98 18.05 -8.04
C GLY A 217 -0.41 17.62 -8.50
N VAL A 218 -0.79 16.35 -8.32
CA VAL A 218 -2.08 15.81 -8.77
C VAL A 218 -3.18 15.88 -7.72
N ILE A 219 -2.89 16.27 -6.47
CA ILE A 219 -3.86 16.25 -5.36
C ILE A 219 -5.11 17.07 -5.68
N LYS A 220 -4.95 18.24 -6.32
CA LYS A 220 -6.09 19.07 -6.70
C LYS A 220 -6.99 18.33 -7.68
N THR A 221 -6.44 17.76 -8.74
CA THR A 221 -7.18 17.00 -9.76
C THR A 221 -7.89 15.78 -9.16
N ILE A 222 -7.21 15.07 -8.24
CA ILE A 222 -7.83 13.95 -7.52
C ILE A 222 -9.03 14.43 -6.70
N ARG A 223 -8.91 15.53 -5.96
CA ARG A 223 -10.02 16.08 -5.16
C ARG A 223 -11.18 16.60 -5.99
N GLU A 224 -10.93 17.11 -7.18
CA GLU A 224 -11.99 17.50 -8.12
C GLU A 224 -12.79 16.28 -8.60
N LYS A 225 -12.15 15.13 -8.79
CA LYS A 225 -12.78 13.87 -9.19
C LYS A 225 -13.38 13.11 -8.01
N TYR A 226 -12.73 13.17 -6.85
CA TYR A 226 -13.09 12.47 -5.61
C TYR A 226 -13.15 13.47 -4.45
N PRO A 227 -14.29 14.16 -4.23
CA PRO A 227 -14.40 15.25 -3.24
C PRO A 227 -14.09 14.82 -1.79
N ASP A 228 -14.29 13.54 -1.45
CA ASP A 228 -14.03 12.98 -0.13
C ASP A 228 -12.54 12.68 0.12
N ALA A 229 -11.68 12.87 -0.89
CA ALA A 229 -10.26 12.57 -0.79
C ALA A 229 -9.55 13.51 0.19
N ASN A 230 -9.12 12.95 1.31
CA ASN A 230 -8.37 13.63 2.36
C ASN A 230 -6.88 13.24 2.24
N ILE A 231 -6.14 13.94 1.39
CA ILE A 231 -4.75 13.62 1.07
C ILE A 231 -3.83 14.66 1.70
N SER A 232 -2.84 14.21 2.49
CA SER A 232 -1.81 15.05 3.10
C SER A 232 -0.41 14.65 2.62
N PRO A 233 0.29 15.48 1.87
CA PRO A 233 1.70 15.25 1.56
C PRO A 233 2.57 15.60 2.77
N VAL A 234 3.52 14.71 3.11
CA VAL A 234 4.44 14.89 4.23
C VAL A 234 5.86 14.69 3.75
N ASP A 235 6.69 15.73 3.87
CA ASP A 235 8.10 15.68 3.52
C ASP A 235 8.91 15.15 4.70
N TYR A 236 9.75 14.15 4.42
CA TYR A 236 10.70 13.56 5.37
C TYR A 236 12.12 13.91 4.93
N ASP A 237 12.79 14.70 5.74
CA ASP A 237 14.15 15.17 5.53
C ASP A 237 14.85 15.29 6.89
N PRO A 238 16.15 14.98 7.00
CA PRO A 238 16.88 15.08 8.26
C PRO A 238 16.82 16.46 8.95
N GLY A 239 16.60 17.51 8.15
CA GLY A 239 16.42 18.87 8.66
C GLY A 239 14.97 19.28 8.93
N ALA A 240 13.99 18.44 8.62
CA ALA A 240 12.58 18.75 8.78
C ALA A 240 12.13 18.60 10.25
N SER A 241 11.21 19.47 10.68
CA SER A 241 10.64 19.40 12.02
C SER A 241 9.68 18.22 12.16
N GLU A 242 10.00 17.26 13.03
CA GLU A 242 9.11 16.15 13.39
C GLU A 242 7.75 16.66 13.89
N ALA A 243 7.72 17.79 14.60
CA ALA A 243 6.48 18.41 15.05
C ALA A 243 5.58 18.84 13.90
N ASN A 244 6.15 19.39 12.82
CA ASN A 244 5.38 19.76 11.62
C ASN A 244 4.80 18.53 10.91
N GLN A 245 5.58 17.44 10.81
CA GLN A 245 5.12 16.18 10.26
C GLN A 245 3.97 15.60 11.08
N ALA A 246 4.14 15.53 12.42
CA ALA A 246 3.12 15.05 13.32
C ALA A 246 1.83 15.92 13.28
N ASN A 247 1.96 17.24 13.17
CA ASN A 247 0.81 18.13 13.07
C ASN A 247 0.01 17.92 11.79
N ARG A 248 0.68 17.67 10.64
CA ARG A 248 0.01 17.34 9.37
C ARG A 248 -0.77 16.02 9.48
N ILE A 249 -0.20 15.01 10.13
CA ILE A 249 -0.85 13.73 10.37
C ILE A 249 -2.05 13.89 11.31
N LYS A 250 -1.93 14.66 12.40
CA LYS A 250 -3.04 14.93 13.30
C LYS A 250 -4.19 15.68 12.62
N LEU A 251 -3.87 16.63 11.75
CA LEU A 251 -4.88 17.33 10.95
C LEU A 251 -5.62 16.38 10.02
N LEU A 252 -4.89 15.53 9.28
CA LEU A 252 -5.50 14.49 8.45
C LEU A 252 -6.40 13.57 9.28
N MET A 253 -5.94 13.14 10.46
CA MET A 253 -6.72 12.27 11.35
C MET A 253 -7.97 12.93 11.92
N THR A 254 -7.94 14.24 12.17
CA THR A 254 -9.12 14.99 12.60
C THR A 254 -10.21 14.91 11.53
N VAL A 255 -9.86 15.23 10.28
CA VAL A 255 -10.80 15.15 9.15
C VAL A 255 -11.28 13.71 8.93
N ALA A 256 -10.36 12.72 9.03
CA ALA A 256 -10.69 11.32 8.84
C ALA A 256 -11.71 10.80 9.87
N LYS A 257 -11.57 11.21 11.13
CA LYS A 257 -12.51 10.86 12.21
C LYS A 257 -13.88 11.51 12.02
N ASP A 258 -13.90 12.76 11.56
CA ASP A 258 -15.15 13.49 11.33
C ASP A 258 -15.90 12.90 10.12
N ASN A 259 -15.20 12.57 9.03
CA ASN A 259 -15.78 11.90 7.87
C ASN A 259 -16.35 10.52 8.23
N LEU A 260 -15.64 9.75 9.07
CA LEU A 260 -16.14 8.45 9.51
C LEU A 260 -17.42 8.58 10.33
N LYS A 261 -17.49 9.54 11.27
CA LYS A 261 -18.70 9.81 12.05
C LYS A 261 -19.88 10.17 11.16
N THR A 262 -19.66 11.01 10.13
CA THR A 262 -20.70 11.42 9.19
C THR A 262 -21.22 10.25 8.36
N LYS A 263 -20.38 9.28 8.01
CA LYS A 263 -20.79 8.07 7.30
C LYS A 263 -21.58 7.07 8.16
N LEU A 264 -21.39 7.07 9.47
CA LEU A 264 -22.04 6.13 10.39
C LEU A 264 -23.39 6.64 10.94
N ASN A 265 -23.66 7.94 10.82
CA ASN A 265 -24.95 8.58 11.15
C ASN A 265 -25.87 8.65 9.95
#